data_d8cb8222abfe3db4aaac2febe11e9717
#
_entry.id   d8cb8222abfe3db4aaac2febe11e9717
#
_cell.length_a   1.000
_cell.length_b   1.000
_cell.length_c   1.000
_cell.angle_alpha   90.00
_cell.angle_beta   90.00
_cell.angle_gamma   90.00
#
_symmetry.space_group_name_H-M   'P 1'
#
loop_
_entity.id
_entity.type
_entity.pdbx_description
1 polymer ?
#
loop_
_entity_poly.entity_id
_entity_poly.type
_entity_poly.pdbx_seq_one_letter_code
_entity_poly.pdbx_strand_id
1 'polypeptide(L)'
;MPASPTATPEHIKDVNTRYHDAAAEEYDAKWGIDFGEVGQRQVRLKLVKALGGLDGRRFGDALEIGSGTGYFSLNLVQLGVIERLTATDISPGMLKRLEATAEELGLRGVSTAVTDAETLPFAEESFDLVFGHAVLHHIPDLDRAFAEFRRVLRPGGMVAFAGEPSRYGDRLAALPKRAGMLAAPAWRRLLGAGARAVPEVAQSPGHSLEGEVDVHAFSPAELRRLLRAGGFEQRHVGGEELLANAWGWGLRTVEASAEPDSVPLRWRRFAFRSYIALQRLDSRFLEPHLPAELFYNLLVSGRKPLA
;
A
#
# COMPACT_ATOMS: atom_id res chain seq x y z
N MET A 1 12.38 -9.25 6.99
CA MET A 1 13.82 -9.10 7.31
C MET A 1 14.33 -8.00 6.40
N PRO A 2 15.09 -7.01 6.87
CA PRO A 2 15.72 -6.07 5.94
C PRO A 2 16.65 -6.84 5.00
N ALA A 3 16.74 -6.37 3.75
CA ALA A 3 17.60 -6.93 2.72
C ALA A 3 19.03 -7.15 3.25
N SER A 4 19.71 -8.14 2.71
CA SER A 4 21.09 -8.44 3.04
C SER A 4 21.95 -7.16 2.89
N PRO A 5 22.87 -6.84 3.80
CA PRO A 5 23.62 -5.57 3.80
C PRO A 5 24.58 -5.37 2.60
N THR A 6 24.46 -6.19 1.57
CA THR A 6 25.33 -6.19 0.38
C THR A 6 24.59 -6.01 -0.95
N ALA A 7 23.26 -5.84 -0.96
CA ALA A 7 22.52 -5.65 -2.21
C ALA A 7 22.71 -4.22 -2.74
N THR A 8 23.11 -4.09 -4.02
CA THR A 8 23.19 -2.77 -4.67
C THR A 8 21.80 -2.24 -5.01
N PRO A 9 21.62 -0.91 -5.15
CA PRO A 9 20.33 -0.33 -5.59
C PRO A 9 19.80 -0.96 -6.88
N GLU A 10 20.66 -1.22 -7.86
CA GLU A 10 20.30 -1.86 -9.13
C GLU A 10 19.79 -3.29 -8.93
N HIS A 11 20.43 -4.05 -8.04
CA HIS A 11 19.98 -5.41 -7.70
C HIS A 11 18.60 -5.39 -7.05
N ILE A 12 18.37 -4.45 -6.12
CA ILE A 12 17.07 -4.29 -5.44
C ILE A 12 15.98 -3.99 -6.47
N LYS A 13 16.23 -3.05 -7.40
CA LYS A 13 15.29 -2.69 -8.47
C LYS A 13 15.00 -3.87 -9.41
N ASP A 14 16.02 -4.64 -9.80
CA ASP A 14 15.86 -5.84 -10.63
C ASP A 14 15.00 -6.91 -9.93
N VAL A 15 15.25 -7.17 -8.64
CA VAL A 15 14.46 -8.12 -7.85
C VAL A 15 13.01 -7.66 -7.75
N ASN A 16 12.77 -6.37 -7.45
CA ASN A 16 11.42 -5.80 -7.40
C ASN A 16 10.69 -5.95 -8.74
N THR A 17 11.34 -5.60 -9.85
CA THR A 17 10.74 -5.73 -11.19
C THR A 17 10.33 -7.17 -11.47
N ARG A 18 11.23 -8.13 -11.28
CA ARG A 18 10.94 -9.56 -11.51
C ARG A 18 9.85 -10.12 -10.61
N TYR A 19 9.85 -9.72 -9.33
CA TYR A 19 8.82 -10.13 -8.38
C TYR A 19 7.44 -9.66 -8.81
N HIS A 20 7.31 -8.37 -9.11
CA HIS A 20 6.04 -7.76 -9.48
C HIS A 20 5.56 -8.22 -10.86
N ASP A 21 6.44 -8.37 -11.85
CA ASP A 21 6.08 -8.94 -13.14
C ASP A 21 5.52 -10.36 -13.01
N ALA A 22 6.16 -11.21 -12.21
CA ALA A 22 5.69 -12.57 -11.99
C ALA A 22 4.36 -12.63 -11.21
N ALA A 23 4.12 -11.66 -10.35
CA ALA A 23 2.91 -11.61 -9.52
C ALA A 23 1.71 -10.94 -10.21
N ALA A 24 1.91 -10.19 -11.29
CA ALA A 24 0.91 -9.28 -11.85
C ALA A 24 -0.46 -9.90 -12.17
N GLU A 25 -0.50 -11.13 -12.68
CA GLU A 25 -1.76 -11.80 -13.06
C GLU A 25 -2.59 -12.22 -11.84
N GLU A 26 -1.95 -12.62 -10.73
CA GLU A 26 -2.60 -13.09 -9.52
C GLU A 26 -2.69 -12.02 -8.42
N TYR A 27 -2.12 -10.84 -8.65
CA TYR A 27 -1.91 -9.81 -7.65
C TYR A 27 -3.22 -9.35 -7.01
N ASP A 28 -4.23 -9.06 -7.83
CA ASP A 28 -5.53 -8.58 -7.37
C ASP A 28 -6.24 -9.61 -6.49
N ALA A 29 -6.18 -10.88 -6.88
CA ALA A 29 -6.77 -11.97 -6.10
C ALA A 29 -6.01 -12.22 -4.78
N LYS A 30 -4.68 -12.18 -4.82
CA LYS A 30 -3.80 -12.36 -3.65
C LYS A 30 -4.06 -11.29 -2.58
N TRP A 31 -4.24 -10.05 -3.00
CA TRP A 31 -4.38 -8.90 -2.10
C TRP A 31 -5.82 -8.45 -1.87
N GLY A 32 -6.80 -9.09 -2.54
CA GLY A 32 -8.22 -8.76 -2.41
C GLY A 32 -8.54 -7.36 -2.93
N ILE A 33 -7.90 -6.97 -4.04
CA ILE A 33 -8.09 -5.67 -4.68
C ILE A 33 -9.53 -5.57 -5.20
N ASP A 34 -10.19 -4.47 -4.86
CA ASP A 34 -11.59 -4.20 -5.21
C ASP A 34 -11.72 -2.81 -5.83
N PHE A 35 -12.32 -2.76 -7.02
CA PHE A 35 -12.61 -1.52 -7.74
C PHE A 35 -14.08 -1.09 -7.60
N GLY A 36 -14.86 -1.78 -6.78
CA GLY A 36 -16.24 -1.44 -6.46
C GLY A 36 -16.34 -0.43 -5.30
N GLU A 37 -17.57 -0.25 -4.81
CA GLU A 37 -17.86 0.74 -3.75
C GLU A 37 -17.04 0.57 -2.46
N VAL A 38 -16.69 -0.67 -2.12
CA VAL A 38 -15.90 -0.95 -0.91
C VAL A 38 -14.47 -0.47 -1.09
N GLY A 39 -13.82 -0.84 -2.21
CA GLY A 39 -12.46 -0.39 -2.53
C GLY A 39 -12.38 1.12 -2.66
N GLN A 40 -13.30 1.74 -3.39
CA GLN A 40 -13.40 3.19 -3.52
C GLN A 40 -13.48 3.89 -2.17
N ARG A 41 -14.32 3.39 -1.26
CA ARG A 41 -14.45 3.96 0.09
C ARG A 41 -13.17 3.83 0.91
N GLN A 42 -12.50 2.67 0.84
CA GLN A 42 -11.25 2.43 1.55
C GLN A 42 -10.13 3.34 1.04
N VAL A 43 -9.96 3.41 -0.26
CA VAL A 43 -8.93 4.26 -0.90
C VAL A 43 -9.16 5.74 -0.58
N ARG A 44 -10.40 6.21 -0.70
CA ARG A 44 -10.75 7.59 -0.34
C ARG A 44 -10.46 7.88 1.13
N LEU A 45 -10.80 6.96 2.03
CA LEU A 45 -10.53 7.11 3.47
C LEU A 45 -9.02 7.21 3.75
N LYS A 46 -8.20 6.36 3.12
CA LYS A 46 -6.74 6.40 3.26
C LYS A 46 -6.16 7.74 2.81
N LEU A 47 -6.59 8.22 1.63
CA LEU A 47 -6.13 9.52 1.12
C LEU A 47 -6.57 10.67 2.05
N VAL A 48 -7.82 10.67 2.51
CA VAL A 48 -8.33 11.66 3.49
C VAL A 48 -7.49 11.68 4.74
N LYS A 49 -7.17 10.52 5.30
CA LYS A 49 -6.31 10.41 6.50
C LYS A 49 -4.90 10.91 6.22
N ALA A 50 -4.30 10.51 5.09
CA ALA A 50 -2.94 10.93 4.74
C ALA A 50 -2.83 12.45 4.59
N LEU A 51 -3.82 13.09 3.97
CA LEU A 51 -3.85 14.53 3.72
C LEU A 51 -4.39 15.37 4.90
N GLY A 52 -4.94 14.73 5.94
CA GLY A 52 -5.61 15.43 7.04
C GLY A 52 -6.97 16.03 6.65
N GLY A 53 -7.54 15.61 5.52
CA GLY A 53 -8.81 16.07 4.98
C GLY A 53 -8.73 16.29 3.47
N LEU A 54 -9.84 16.16 2.77
CA LEU A 54 -9.93 16.51 1.34
C LEU A 54 -10.65 17.84 1.12
N ASP A 55 -11.59 18.20 2.00
CA ASP A 55 -12.37 19.46 1.95
C ASP A 55 -12.94 19.76 0.55
N GLY A 56 -13.42 18.73 -0.15
CA GLY A 56 -13.88 18.82 -1.52
C GLY A 56 -12.78 19.01 -2.58
N ARG A 57 -11.52 18.94 -2.21
CA ARG A 57 -10.38 19.10 -3.13
C ARG A 57 -10.36 18.01 -4.19
N ARG A 58 -10.09 18.43 -5.42
CA ARG A 58 -9.80 17.58 -6.57
C ARG A 58 -8.42 17.92 -7.10
N PHE A 59 -7.78 16.94 -7.72
CA PHE A 59 -6.45 17.09 -8.31
C PHE A 59 -6.57 17.02 -9.82
N GLY A 60 -6.09 18.05 -10.51
CA GLY A 60 -6.11 18.13 -11.97
C GLY A 60 -5.14 17.14 -12.59
N ASP A 61 -3.87 17.17 -12.16
CA ASP A 61 -2.82 16.29 -12.63
C ASP A 61 -2.21 15.54 -11.43
N ALA A 62 -2.32 14.22 -11.39
CA ALA A 62 -1.78 13.40 -10.34
C ALA A 62 -0.80 12.35 -10.88
N LEU A 63 0.29 12.15 -10.15
CA LEU A 63 1.31 11.15 -10.41
C LEU A 63 1.27 10.07 -9.32
N GLU A 64 1.00 8.83 -9.68
CA GLU A 64 1.16 7.70 -8.76
C GLU A 64 2.52 7.04 -8.94
N ILE A 65 3.19 6.80 -7.83
CA ILE A 65 4.45 6.08 -7.74
C ILE A 65 4.17 4.66 -7.27
N GLY A 66 4.68 3.64 -7.98
CA GLY A 66 4.44 2.24 -7.66
C GLY A 66 2.95 1.90 -7.70
N SER A 67 2.32 2.16 -8.85
CA SER A 67 0.88 2.01 -9.01
C SER A 67 0.39 0.57 -8.99
N GLY A 68 1.28 -0.40 -9.18
CA GLY A 68 0.90 -1.80 -9.31
C GLY A 68 -0.20 -1.99 -10.34
N THR A 69 -1.25 -2.70 -9.98
CA THR A 69 -2.43 -2.96 -10.82
C THR A 69 -3.48 -1.83 -10.79
N GLY A 70 -3.18 -0.68 -10.13
CA GLY A 70 -4.02 0.50 -10.12
C GLY A 70 -5.04 0.58 -8.98
N TYR A 71 -4.90 -0.24 -7.94
CA TYR A 71 -5.85 -0.26 -6.81
C TYR A 71 -6.13 1.13 -6.23
N PHE A 72 -5.08 1.90 -5.98
CA PHE A 72 -5.23 3.19 -5.30
C PHE A 72 -5.72 4.26 -6.28
N SER A 73 -5.06 4.41 -7.40
CA SER A 73 -5.35 5.48 -8.37
C SER A 73 -6.65 5.30 -9.14
N LEU A 74 -6.94 4.11 -9.68
CA LEU A 74 -8.15 3.92 -10.50
C LEU A 74 -9.42 4.12 -9.67
N ASN A 75 -9.41 3.73 -8.39
CA ASN A 75 -10.51 4.05 -7.48
C ASN A 75 -10.66 5.56 -7.24
N LEU A 76 -9.57 6.33 -7.17
CA LEU A 76 -9.62 7.79 -7.02
C LEU A 76 -10.10 8.49 -8.29
N VAL A 77 -9.74 7.97 -9.47
CA VAL A 77 -10.26 8.45 -10.76
C VAL A 77 -11.76 8.19 -10.87
N GLN A 78 -12.24 6.98 -10.54
CA GLN A 78 -13.68 6.66 -10.50
C GLN A 78 -14.48 7.61 -9.59
N LEU A 79 -13.90 8.00 -8.46
CA LEU A 79 -14.51 8.93 -7.50
C LEU A 79 -14.43 10.41 -7.94
N GLY A 80 -13.78 10.71 -9.07
CA GLY A 80 -13.55 12.07 -9.53
C GLY A 80 -12.68 12.92 -8.59
N VAL A 81 -11.85 12.28 -7.76
CA VAL A 81 -10.85 12.95 -6.91
C VAL A 81 -9.64 13.34 -7.76
N ILE A 82 -9.30 12.52 -8.74
CA ILE A 82 -8.24 12.76 -9.73
C ILE A 82 -8.90 12.89 -11.11
N GLU A 83 -8.52 13.93 -11.86
CA GLU A 83 -9.01 14.17 -13.21
C GLU A 83 -8.12 13.52 -14.28
N ARG A 84 -6.82 13.75 -14.20
CA ARG A 84 -5.79 13.13 -15.06
C ARG A 84 -4.77 12.42 -14.20
N LEU A 85 -4.58 11.14 -14.50
CA LEU A 85 -3.65 10.25 -13.82
C LEU A 85 -2.48 9.90 -14.73
N THR A 86 -1.27 10.06 -14.21
CA THR A 86 -0.09 9.37 -14.71
C THR A 86 0.30 8.31 -13.68
N ALA A 87 0.08 7.05 -14.01
CA ALA A 87 0.43 5.92 -13.15
C ALA A 87 1.83 5.39 -13.51
N THR A 88 2.70 5.25 -12.53
CA THR A 88 4.07 4.78 -12.76
C THR A 88 4.41 3.57 -11.91
N ASP A 89 5.15 2.65 -12.52
CA ASP A 89 5.69 1.48 -11.84
C ASP A 89 7.01 1.08 -12.49
N ILE A 90 7.85 0.34 -11.77
CA ILE A 90 9.07 -0.24 -12.31
C ILE A 90 8.78 -1.51 -13.11
N SER A 91 7.62 -2.16 -12.87
CA SER A 91 7.16 -3.38 -13.52
C SER A 91 6.25 -3.07 -14.72
N PRO A 92 6.67 -3.39 -15.95
CA PRO A 92 5.80 -3.30 -17.12
C PRO A 92 4.56 -4.20 -17.03
N GLY A 93 4.68 -5.36 -16.38
CA GLY A 93 3.59 -6.31 -16.20
C GLY A 93 2.44 -5.73 -15.35
N MET A 94 2.79 -5.01 -14.27
CA MET A 94 1.82 -4.31 -13.43
C MET A 94 1.07 -3.23 -14.21
N LEU A 95 1.78 -2.40 -14.97
CA LEU A 95 1.17 -1.33 -15.76
C LEU A 95 0.25 -1.88 -16.86
N LYS A 96 0.64 -2.97 -17.51
CA LYS A 96 -0.22 -3.65 -18.49
C LYS A 96 -1.54 -4.11 -17.86
N ARG A 97 -1.50 -4.63 -16.62
CA ARG A 97 -2.71 -5.02 -15.90
C ARG A 97 -3.54 -3.80 -15.50
N LEU A 98 -2.90 -2.72 -15.07
CA LEU A 98 -3.56 -1.45 -14.76
C LEU A 98 -4.30 -0.89 -15.98
N GLU A 99 -3.65 -0.86 -17.14
CA GLU A 99 -4.24 -0.39 -18.40
C GLU A 99 -5.49 -1.21 -18.77
N ALA A 100 -5.39 -2.54 -18.69
CA ALA A 100 -6.53 -3.42 -18.95
C ALA A 100 -7.70 -3.13 -17.99
N THR A 101 -7.41 -2.96 -16.69
CA THR A 101 -8.42 -2.62 -15.69
C THR A 101 -9.04 -1.25 -15.93
N ALA A 102 -8.24 -0.25 -16.30
CA ALA A 102 -8.74 1.09 -16.64
C ALA A 102 -9.68 1.07 -17.86
N GLU A 103 -9.35 0.25 -18.88
CA GLU A 103 -10.20 0.04 -20.04
C GLU A 103 -11.51 -0.69 -19.67
N GLU A 104 -11.43 -1.78 -18.90
CA GLU A 104 -12.60 -2.51 -18.38
C GLU A 104 -13.55 -1.62 -17.59
N LEU A 105 -13.02 -0.67 -16.82
CA LEU A 105 -13.78 0.31 -16.05
C LEU A 105 -14.24 1.53 -16.88
N GLY A 106 -13.84 1.64 -18.15
CA GLY A 106 -14.18 2.75 -19.05
C GLY A 106 -13.58 4.09 -18.60
N LEU A 107 -12.45 4.08 -17.89
CA LEU A 107 -11.81 5.28 -17.36
C LEU A 107 -11.07 6.06 -18.46
N ARG A 108 -11.18 7.37 -18.42
CA ARG A 108 -10.45 8.29 -19.31
C ARG A 108 -9.45 9.10 -18.50
N GLY A 109 -8.44 9.65 -19.18
CA GLY A 109 -7.43 10.48 -18.52
C GLY A 109 -6.43 9.69 -17.69
N VAL A 110 -6.30 8.39 -17.95
CA VAL A 110 -5.27 7.50 -17.36
C VAL A 110 -4.16 7.30 -18.39
N SER A 111 -2.93 7.55 -17.99
CA SER A 111 -1.71 7.26 -18.73
C SER A 111 -0.73 6.51 -17.85
N THR A 112 0.14 5.70 -18.46
CA THR A 112 1.13 4.90 -17.74
C THR A 112 2.54 5.22 -18.22
N ALA A 113 3.52 5.04 -17.34
CA ALA A 113 4.94 5.12 -17.70
C ALA A 113 5.78 4.17 -16.83
N VAL A 114 6.57 3.31 -17.47
CA VAL A 114 7.57 2.53 -16.76
C VAL A 114 8.70 3.46 -16.33
N THR A 115 8.91 3.64 -15.03
CA THR A 115 9.95 4.52 -14.53
C THR A 115 10.37 4.19 -13.10
N ASP A 116 11.56 4.63 -12.75
CA ASP A 116 12.12 4.60 -11.42
C ASP A 116 11.77 5.90 -10.68
N ALA A 117 11.31 5.77 -9.44
CA ALA A 117 10.92 6.89 -8.58
C ALA A 117 12.09 7.83 -8.26
N GLU A 118 13.34 7.36 -8.36
CA GLU A 118 14.55 8.15 -8.13
C GLU A 118 14.95 9.02 -9.33
N THR A 119 14.30 8.83 -10.50
CA THR A 119 14.59 9.59 -11.73
C THR A 119 13.33 9.66 -12.59
N LEU A 120 12.50 10.66 -12.34
CA LEU A 120 11.21 10.82 -13.01
C LEU A 120 11.36 11.55 -14.34
N PRO A 121 10.89 10.97 -15.47
CA PRO A 121 11.04 11.56 -16.81
C PRO A 121 9.99 12.66 -17.10
N PHE A 122 9.60 13.40 -16.07
CA PHE A 122 8.58 14.45 -16.18
C PHE A 122 9.19 15.83 -15.96
N ALA A 123 8.61 16.85 -16.59
CA ALA A 123 9.01 18.22 -16.40
C ALA A 123 8.78 18.69 -14.97
N GLU A 124 9.50 19.73 -14.56
CA GLU A 124 9.23 20.40 -13.28
C GLU A 124 7.80 20.95 -13.26
N GLU A 125 7.22 20.98 -12.06
CA GLU A 125 5.91 21.62 -11.81
C GLU A 125 4.77 21.10 -12.69
N SER A 126 4.75 19.79 -12.97
CA SER A 126 3.75 19.15 -13.83
C SER A 126 2.52 18.64 -13.07
N PHE A 127 2.66 18.35 -11.76
CA PHE A 127 1.61 17.65 -10.99
C PHE A 127 1.13 18.45 -9.78
N ASP A 128 -0.13 18.25 -9.41
CA ASP A 128 -0.75 18.80 -8.20
C ASP A 128 -0.63 17.83 -7.01
N LEU A 129 -0.55 16.53 -7.32
CA LEU A 129 -0.41 15.46 -6.34
C LEU A 129 0.61 14.43 -6.84
N VAL A 130 1.57 14.07 -5.98
CA VAL A 130 2.39 12.87 -6.10
C VAL A 130 2.00 11.94 -4.96
N PHE A 131 1.62 10.72 -5.27
CA PHE A 131 1.09 9.81 -4.25
C PHE A 131 1.47 8.37 -4.54
N GLY A 132 1.23 7.49 -3.55
CA GLY A 132 1.43 6.06 -3.70
C GLY A 132 0.90 5.29 -2.49
N HIS A 133 0.80 3.99 -2.65
CA HIS A 133 0.35 3.08 -1.60
C HIS A 133 1.30 1.89 -1.46
N ALA A 134 1.88 1.73 -0.28
CA ALA A 134 2.80 0.63 0.02
C ALA A 134 3.97 0.54 -0.98
N VAL A 135 4.67 1.65 -1.21
CA VAL A 135 5.71 1.76 -2.24
C VAL A 135 7.04 2.31 -1.71
N LEU A 136 7.04 3.25 -0.75
CA LEU A 136 8.29 3.88 -0.29
C LEU A 136 9.29 2.87 0.26
N HIS A 137 8.81 1.79 0.86
CA HIS A 137 9.67 0.75 1.44
C HIS A 137 10.42 -0.10 0.40
N HIS A 138 10.09 0.03 -0.88
CA HIS A 138 10.79 -0.61 -1.98
C HIS A 138 11.84 0.29 -2.67
N ILE A 139 11.86 1.60 -2.36
CA ILE A 139 12.74 2.57 -3.02
C ILE A 139 14.08 2.65 -2.29
N PRO A 140 15.21 2.31 -2.94
CA PRO A 140 16.51 2.30 -2.29
C PRO A 140 16.97 3.68 -1.81
N ASP A 141 16.88 4.73 -2.64
CA ASP A 141 17.30 6.11 -2.33
C ASP A 141 16.09 7.04 -2.17
N LEU A 142 15.55 7.07 -0.95
CA LEU A 142 14.40 7.90 -0.62
C LEU A 142 14.71 9.41 -0.64
N ASP A 143 15.91 9.81 -0.30
CA ASP A 143 16.26 11.25 -0.32
C ASP A 143 16.23 11.77 -1.77
N ARG A 144 16.73 10.98 -2.73
CA ARG A 144 16.65 11.26 -4.15
C ARG A 144 15.21 11.23 -4.69
N ALA A 145 14.43 10.21 -4.30
CA ALA A 145 13.03 10.11 -4.70
C ALA A 145 12.20 11.31 -4.21
N PHE A 146 12.35 11.73 -2.95
CA PHE A 146 11.65 12.90 -2.41
C PHE A 146 12.10 14.23 -3.08
N ALA A 147 13.36 14.34 -3.53
CA ALA A 147 13.80 15.47 -4.35
C ALA A 147 13.09 15.49 -5.70
N GLU A 148 12.95 14.35 -6.38
CA GLU A 148 12.20 14.21 -7.63
C GLU A 148 10.70 14.51 -7.43
N PHE A 149 10.08 13.98 -6.37
CA PHE A 149 8.68 14.28 -6.05
C PHE A 149 8.47 15.79 -5.89
N ARG A 150 9.38 16.47 -5.17
CA ARG A 150 9.31 17.92 -5.03
C ARG A 150 9.52 18.67 -6.35
N ARG A 151 10.45 18.20 -7.20
CA ARG A 151 10.73 18.81 -8.50
C ARG A 151 9.50 18.80 -9.41
N VAL A 152 8.85 17.64 -9.55
CA VAL A 152 7.71 17.49 -10.45
C VAL A 152 6.40 18.09 -9.93
N LEU A 153 6.31 18.37 -8.63
CA LEU A 153 5.13 19.04 -8.04
C LEU A 153 5.12 20.53 -8.36
N ARG A 154 3.94 21.05 -8.66
CA ARG A 154 3.68 22.49 -8.70
C ARG A 154 3.84 23.13 -7.32
N PRO A 155 4.16 24.45 -7.22
CA PRO A 155 4.03 25.16 -5.96
C PRO A 155 2.67 24.94 -5.33
N GLY A 156 2.62 24.60 -4.05
CA GLY A 156 1.38 24.25 -3.36
C GLY A 156 0.87 22.82 -3.59
N GLY A 157 1.48 22.05 -4.49
CA GLY A 157 1.18 20.64 -4.70
C GLY A 157 1.58 19.78 -3.51
N MET A 158 1.07 18.56 -3.44
CA MET A 158 1.19 17.69 -2.27
C MET A 158 1.83 16.35 -2.61
N VAL A 159 2.59 15.81 -1.64
CA VAL A 159 2.89 14.37 -1.60
C VAL A 159 1.95 13.69 -0.61
N ALA A 160 1.53 12.44 -0.92
CA ALA A 160 0.72 11.63 -0.01
C ALA A 160 0.99 10.13 -0.21
N PHE A 161 1.54 9.47 0.80
CA PHE A 161 1.78 8.03 0.76
C PHE A 161 1.06 7.35 1.91
N ALA A 162 0.55 6.14 1.66
CA ALA A 162 -0.21 5.36 2.63
C ALA A 162 0.25 3.89 2.62
N GLY A 163 -0.03 3.17 3.71
CA GLY A 163 0.27 1.75 3.79
C GLY A 163 1.75 1.42 3.99
N GLU A 164 2.56 2.37 4.43
CA GLU A 164 3.98 2.13 4.64
C GLU A 164 4.25 1.35 5.93
N PRO A 165 5.08 0.29 5.90
CA PRO A 165 5.28 -0.57 7.05
C PRO A 165 6.02 0.14 8.18
N SER A 166 5.47 0.07 9.39
CA SER A 166 6.13 0.56 10.59
C SER A 166 7.12 -0.47 11.13
N ARG A 167 8.32 -0.02 11.45
CA ARG A 167 9.35 -0.82 12.14
C ARG A 167 8.88 -1.45 13.45
N TYR A 168 7.94 -0.80 14.12
CA TYR A 168 7.37 -1.28 15.38
C TYR A 168 6.20 -2.24 15.15
N GLY A 169 5.49 -2.06 14.02
CA GLY A 169 4.31 -2.83 13.67
C GLY A 169 4.59 -4.31 13.47
N ASP A 170 5.72 -4.68 12.90
CA ASP A 170 6.12 -6.08 12.73
C ASP A 170 6.21 -6.84 14.06
N ARG A 171 6.71 -6.19 15.10
CA ARG A 171 6.78 -6.78 16.44
C ARG A 171 5.39 -6.99 17.03
N LEU A 172 4.48 -6.05 16.81
CA LEU A 172 3.09 -6.15 17.25
C LEU A 172 2.31 -7.20 16.45
N ALA A 173 2.56 -7.33 15.15
CA ALA A 173 1.94 -8.33 14.28
C ALA A 173 2.32 -9.79 14.66
N ALA A 174 3.46 -10.00 15.30
CA ALA A 174 3.90 -11.32 15.72
C ALA A 174 2.94 -11.99 16.72
N LEU A 175 2.33 -11.22 17.63
CA LEU A 175 1.41 -11.75 18.64
C LEU A 175 0.12 -12.31 18.02
N PRO A 176 -0.67 -11.56 17.21
CA PRO A 176 -1.88 -12.08 16.58
C PRO A 176 -1.59 -13.21 15.59
N LYS A 177 -0.44 -13.19 14.88
CA LYS A 177 -0.01 -14.30 14.02
C LYS A 177 0.22 -15.57 14.84
N ARG A 178 0.92 -15.50 15.96
CA ARG A 178 1.14 -16.65 16.86
C ARG A 178 -0.16 -17.17 17.44
N ALA A 179 -1.03 -16.28 17.92
CA ALA A 179 -2.35 -16.65 18.40
C ALA A 179 -3.20 -17.34 17.32
N GLY A 180 -3.18 -16.82 16.09
CA GLY A 180 -3.84 -17.43 14.93
C GLY A 180 -3.31 -18.82 14.62
N MET A 181 -1.98 -19.03 14.63
CA MET A 181 -1.38 -20.37 14.42
C MET A 181 -1.84 -21.37 15.49
N LEU A 182 -1.85 -20.98 16.76
CA LEU A 182 -2.31 -21.83 17.84
C LEU A 182 -3.81 -22.16 17.75
N ALA A 183 -4.63 -21.19 17.34
CA ALA A 183 -6.06 -21.36 17.18
C ALA A 183 -6.47 -22.12 15.91
N ALA A 184 -5.62 -22.17 14.90
CA ALA A 184 -5.94 -22.70 13.57
C ALA A 184 -6.49 -24.16 13.58
N PRO A 185 -5.94 -25.14 14.33
CA PRO A 185 -6.47 -26.49 14.34
C PRO A 185 -7.90 -26.58 14.92
N ALA A 186 -8.17 -25.84 16.00
CA ALA A 186 -9.49 -25.80 16.63
C ALA A 186 -10.49 -25.07 15.71
N TRP A 187 -10.07 -23.99 15.09
CA TRP A 187 -10.86 -23.20 14.15
C TRP A 187 -11.27 -24.03 12.91
N ARG A 188 -10.32 -24.78 12.30
CA ARG A 188 -10.64 -25.68 11.18
C ARG A 188 -11.64 -26.75 11.56
N ARG A 189 -11.45 -27.38 12.74
CA ARG A 189 -12.40 -28.40 13.24
C ARG A 189 -13.79 -27.82 13.45
N LEU A 190 -13.91 -26.63 14.02
CA LEU A 190 -15.21 -25.96 14.26
C LEU A 190 -15.95 -25.63 12.97
N LEU A 191 -15.25 -25.25 11.92
CA LEU A 191 -15.83 -24.86 10.64
C LEU A 191 -15.94 -26.01 9.62
N GLY A 192 -15.39 -27.17 9.92
CA GLY A 192 -15.26 -28.27 8.96
C GLY A 192 -14.34 -27.95 7.79
N ALA A 193 -13.37 -27.03 7.99
CA ALA A 193 -12.45 -26.63 6.95
C ALA A 193 -11.29 -27.62 6.81
N GLY A 194 -10.95 -28.02 5.57
CA GLY A 194 -9.81 -28.87 5.26
C GLY A 194 -8.48 -28.21 5.65
N ALA A 195 -7.53 -28.98 6.14
CA ALA A 195 -6.17 -28.47 6.36
C ALA A 195 -5.50 -28.26 5.01
N ARG A 196 -4.93 -27.08 4.80
CA ARG A 196 -4.11 -26.84 3.62
C ARG A 196 -2.91 -27.78 3.66
N ALA A 197 -2.74 -28.61 2.62
CA ALA A 197 -1.49 -29.33 2.43
C ALA A 197 -0.35 -28.30 2.43
N VAL A 198 0.76 -28.60 3.11
CA VAL A 198 1.95 -27.72 3.09
C VAL A 198 2.27 -27.48 1.62
N PRO A 199 2.15 -26.27 1.12
CA PRO A 199 2.23 -26.08 -0.31
C PRO A 199 3.66 -26.37 -0.80
N GLU A 200 3.76 -26.94 -1.97
CA GLU A 200 4.90 -26.74 -2.90
C GLU A 200 5.13 -25.24 -3.21
N VAL A 201 4.33 -24.33 -2.68
CA VAL A 201 4.39 -22.86 -2.79
C VAL A 201 5.71 -22.28 -2.26
N ALA A 202 6.48 -23.01 -1.45
CA ALA A 202 7.88 -22.67 -1.18
C ALA A 202 8.79 -22.72 -2.43
N GLN A 203 8.26 -23.13 -3.58
CA GLN A 203 9.03 -23.29 -4.83
C GLN A 203 8.57 -22.34 -5.96
N SER A 204 7.57 -21.48 -5.75
CA SER A 204 7.27 -20.47 -6.77
C SER A 204 8.36 -19.38 -6.78
N PRO A 205 8.88 -18.98 -7.96
CA PRO A 205 9.95 -17.98 -8.07
C PRO A 205 9.63 -16.67 -7.33
N GLY A 206 8.36 -16.28 -7.27
CA GLY A 206 7.92 -15.07 -6.56
C GLY A 206 8.07 -15.16 -5.04
N HIS A 207 7.84 -16.33 -4.42
CA HIS A 207 7.91 -16.45 -2.95
C HIS A 207 9.36 -16.37 -2.42
N SER A 208 10.35 -16.83 -3.18
CA SER A 208 11.75 -16.70 -2.81
C SER A 208 12.25 -15.25 -2.85
N LEU A 209 11.65 -14.39 -3.66
CA LEU A 209 12.01 -12.99 -3.82
C LEU A 209 11.28 -12.06 -2.81
N GLU A 210 10.14 -12.48 -2.26
CA GLU A 210 9.31 -11.66 -1.37
C GLU A 210 10.07 -11.10 -0.13
N GLY A 211 11.08 -11.81 0.35
CA GLY A 211 11.93 -11.37 1.46
C GLY A 211 13.05 -10.39 1.07
N GLU A 212 13.27 -10.17 -0.21
CA GLU A 212 14.34 -9.33 -0.74
C GLU A 212 13.83 -7.98 -1.30
N VAL A 213 12.51 -7.86 -1.51
CA VAL A 213 11.90 -6.64 -2.09
C VAL A 213 11.73 -5.51 -1.07
N ASP A 214 11.59 -5.81 0.22
CA ASP A 214 11.38 -4.81 1.27
C ASP A 214 12.72 -4.35 1.82
N VAL A 215 13.13 -3.12 1.49
CA VAL A 215 14.40 -2.54 1.95
C VAL A 215 14.27 -1.66 3.18
N HIS A 216 13.07 -1.14 3.45
CA HIS A 216 12.81 -0.24 4.56
C HIS A 216 11.62 -0.67 5.43
N ALA A 217 11.74 -0.44 6.74
CA ALA A 217 10.62 -0.36 7.66
C ALA A 217 10.77 0.95 8.43
N PHE A 218 9.75 1.77 8.45
CA PHE A 218 9.86 3.16 8.87
C PHE A 218 9.55 3.38 10.35
N SER A 219 10.24 4.34 10.94
CA SER A 219 9.72 5.06 12.10
C SER A 219 9.04 6.35 11.64
N PRO A 220 8.05 6.86 12.39
CA PRO A 220 7.46 8.17 12.10
C PRO A 220 8.48 9.31 12.05
N ALA A 221 9.55 9.21 12.84
CA ALA A 221 10.63 10.19 12.85
C ALA A 221 11.42 10.22 11.53
N GLU A 222 11.68 9.05 10.94
CA GLU A 222 12.35 8.95 9.62
C GLU A 222 11.51 9.56 8.51
N LEU A 223 10.21 9.27 8.46
CA LEU A 223 9.31 9.88 7.47
C LEU A 223 9.22 11.40 7.64
N ARG A 224 9.18 11.91 8.89
CA ARG A 224 9.26 13.36 9.16
C ARG A 224 10.60 13.96 8.71
N ARG A 225 11.70 13.22 8.84
CA ARG A 225 13.02 13.63 8.34
C ARG A 225 13.04 13.75 6.84
N LEU A 226 12.54 12.72 6.12
CA LEU A 226 12.46 12.71 4.66
C LEU A 226 11.64 13.89 4.11
N LEU A 227 10.46 14.13 4.66
CA LEU A 227 9.65 15.31 4.29
C LEU A 227 10.39 16.63 4.53
N ARG A 228 11.13 16.74 5.65
CA ARG A 228 11.88 17.94 5.98
C ARG A 228 13.06 18.13 5.04
N ALA A 229 13.84 17.08 4.80
CA ALA A 229 14.99 17.10 3.89
C ALA A 229 14.55 17.40 2.44
N GLY A 230 13.41 16.86 2.01
CA GLY A 230 12.79 17.18 0.73
C GLY A 230 12.16 18.58 0.64
N GLY A 231 12.23 19.41 1.70
CA GLY A 231 11.73 20.78 1.70
C GLY A 231 10.21 20.92 1.66
N PHE A 232 9.49 19.92 2.18
CA PHE A 232 8.03 19.98 2.30
C PHE A 232 7.60 20.69 3.58
N GLU A 233 6.49 21.41 3.50
CA GLU A 233 5.78 22.06 4.61
C GLU A 233 4.50 21.32 4.96
N GLN A 234 3.77 21.76 5.99
CA GLN A 234 2.51 21.15 6.44
C GLN A 234 2.61 19.62 6.52
N ARG A 235 3.70 19.15 7.12
CA ARG A 235 4.06 17.73 7.19
C ARG A 235 3.16 16.99 8.16
N HIS A 236 2.56 15.91 7.67
CA HIS A 236 1.78 14.99 8.49
C HIS A 236 2.37 13.59 8.43
N VAL A 237 2.48 12.93 9.57
CA VAL A 237 2.81 11.50 9.68
C VAL A 237 1.88 10.92 10.72
N GLY A 238 0.98 10.07 10.28
CA GLY A 238 -0.01 9.37 11.10
C GLY A 238 0.13 7.86 11.02
N GLY A 239 -0.61 7.17 11.86
CA GLY A 239 -0.77 5.72 11.78
C GLY A 239 -2.21 5.36 11.49
N GLU A 240 -2.43 4.18 10.90
CA GLU A 240 -3.77 3.67 10.66
C GLU A 240 -3.92 2.20 11.05
N GLU A 241 -5.15 1.84 11.45
CA GLU A 241 -5.58 0.45 11.61
C GLU A 241 -4.81 -0.34 12.68
N LEU A 242 -4.96 0.02 13.95
CA LEU A 242 -4.35 -0.72 15.05
C LEU A 242 -5.08 -2.05 15.35
N LEU A 243 -6.35 -1.97 15.75
CA LEU A 243 -7.15 -3.14 16.09
C LEU A 243 -7.56 -3.93 14.84
N ALA A 244 -7.89 -3.22 13.76
CA ALA A 244 -8.24 -3.85 12.49
C ALA A 244 -7.09 -4.68 11.95
N ASN A 245 -5.86 -4.17 11.97
CA ASN A 245 -4.68 -4.93 11.56
C ASN A 245 -4.36 -6.10 12.48
N ALA A 246 -4.38 -5.90 13.80
CA ALA A 246 -4.15 -6.97 14.75
C ALA A 246 -5.15 -8.13 14.55
N TRP A 247 -6.42 -7.80 14.38
CA TRP A 247 -7.48 -8.77 14.08
C TRP A 247 -7.28 -9.42 12.70
N GLY A 248 -7.04 -8.61 11.68
CA GLY A 248 -6.80 -9.06 10.31
C GLY A 248 -5.61 -10.02 10.19
N TRP A 249 -4.53 -9.80 10.92
CA TRP A 249 -3.39 -10.74 10.96
C TRP A 249 -3.77 -12.08 11.58
N GLY A 250 -4.54 -12.08 12.68
CA GLY A 250 -5.07 -13.30 13.29
C GLY A 250 -5.98 -14.07 12.33
N LEU A 251 -6.94 -13.38 11.71
CA LEU A 251 -7.87 -13.97 10.73
C LEU A 251 -7.14 -14.56 9.53
N ARG A 252 -6.26 -13.80 8.89
CA ARG A 252 -5.46 -14.28 7.74
C ARG A 252 -4.61 -15.49 8.09
N THR A 253 -4.07 -15.54 9.31
CA THR A 253 -3.26 -16.68 9.76
C THR A 253 -4.10 -17.95 9.90
N VAL A 254 -5.30 -17.86 10.47
CA VAL A 254 -6.18 -19.05 10.56
C VAL A 254 -6.69 -19.48 9.18
N GLU A 255 -7.06 -18.54 8.33
CA GLU A 255 -7.54 -18.80 6.95
C GLU A 255 -6.44 -19.41 6.08
N ALA A 256 -5.21 -18.91 6.16
CA ALA A 256 -4.06 -19.46 5.43
C ALA A 256 -3.72 -20.92 5.79
N SER A 257 -4.20 -21.39 6.96
CA SER A 257 -4.01 -22.78 7.41
C SER A 257 -5.00 -23.77 6.77
N ALA A 258 -6.01 -23.28 6.04
CA ALA A 258 -7.08 -24.09 5.44
C ALA A 258 -7.03 -24.06 3.91
N GLU A 259 -7.58 -25.06 3.29
CA GLU A 259 -7.90 -25.08 1.87
C GLU A 259 -8.85 -23.91 1.56
N PRO A 260 -8.55 -23.01 0.59
CA PRO A 260 -9.34 -21.82 0.32
C PRO A 260 -10.83 -22.09 0.10
N ASP A 261 -11.16 -23.14 -0.68
CA ASP A 261 -12.53 -23.48 -1.02
C ASP A 261 -13.32 -24.14 0.12
N SER A 262 -12.60 -24.64 1.15
CA SER A 262 -13.21 -25.23 2.34
C SER A 262 -13.65 -24.19 3.37
N VAL A 263 -13.23 -22.92 3.24
CA VAL A 263 -13.60 -21.86 4.19
C VAL A 263 -15.02 -21.36 3.91
N PRO A 264 -15.97 -21.54 4.86
CA PRO A 264 -17.36 -21.19 4.64
C PRO A 264 -17.59 -19.71 4.37
N LEU A 265 -18.49 -19.37 3.44
CA LEU A 265 -18.84 -17.99 3.09
C LEU A 265 -19.30 -17.17 4.32
N ARG A 266 -20.03 -17.81 5.28
CA ARG A 266 -20.42 -17.16 6.54
C ARG A 266 -19.22 -16.66 7.35
N TRP A 267 -18.12 -17.42 7.36
CA TRP A 267 -16.88 -17.01 8.02
C TRP A 267 -16.22 -15.83 7.28
N ARG A 268 -16.07 -15.91 5.97
CA ARG A 268 -15.49 -14.82 5.16
C ARG A 268 -16.26 -13.50 5.35
N ARG A 269 -17.60 -13.57 5.38
CA ARG A 269 -18.45 -12.41 5.69
C ARG A 269 -18.26 -11.88 7.12
N PHE A 270 -18.11 -12.76 8.11
CA PHE A 270 -17.81 -12.38 9.47
C PHE A 270 -16.45 -11.71 9.58
N ALA A 271 -15.40 -12.31 9.04
CA ALA A 271 -14.04 -11.78 9.00
C ALA A 271 -14.00 -10.37 8.39
N PHE A 272 -14.62 -10.21 7.22
CA PHE A 272 -14.72 -8.91 6.55
C PHE A 272 -15.49 -7.87 7.38
N ARG A 273 -16.68 -8.21 7.88
CA ARG A 273 -17.51 -7.27 8.66
C ARG A 273 -16.85 -6.84 9.95
N SER A 274 -16.22 -7.77 10.67
CA SER A 274 -15.52 -7.48 11.91
C SER A 274 -14.30 -6.59 11.67
N TYR A 275 -13.53 -6.84 10.58
CA TYR A 275 -12.43 -5.98 10.18
C TYR A 275 -12.89 -4.54 9.90
N ILE A 276 -13.94 -4.35 9.10
CA ILE A 276 -14.51 -3.02 8.81
C ILE A 276 -15.06 -2.33 10.07
N ALA A 277 -15.64 -3.08 11.00
CA ALA A 277 -16.13 -2.52 12.27
C ALA A 277 -14.96 -2.00 13.13
N LEU A 278 -13.87 -2.78 13.22
CA LEU A 278 -12.66 -2.38 13.94
C LEU A 278 -11.95 -1.20 13.25
N GLN A 279 -11.88 -1.18 11.93
CA GLN A 279 -11.34 -0.05 11.17
C GLN A 279 -12.08 1.27 11.48
N ARG A 280 -13.42 1.21 11.59
CA ARG A 280 -14.23 2.38 11.98
C ARG A 280 -13.94 2.83 13.42
N LEU A 281 -13.75 1.86 14.32
CA LEU A 281 -13.39 2.13 15.71
C LEU A 281 -12.00 2.76 15.80
N ASP A 282 -11.03 2.19 15.11
CA ASP A 282 -9.67 2.75 15.00
C ASP A 282 -9.71 4.19 14.53
N SER A 283 -10.37 4.45 13.40
CA SER A 283 -10.44 5.78 12.78
C SER A 283 -11.13 6.82 13.67
N ARG A 284 -12.09 6.40 14.48
CA ARG A 284 -12.84 7.34 15.32
C ARG A 284 -12.17 7.60 16.67
N PHE A 285 -11.55 6.59 17.27
CA PHE A 285 -11.13 6.63 18.67
C PHE A 285 -9.64 6.44 18.90
N LEU A 286 -8.92 5.74 18.03
CA LEU A 286 -7.52 5.42 18.27
C LEU A 286 -6.58 6.27 17.42
N GLU A 287 -6.79 6.34 16.13
CA GLU A 287 -5.93 7.06 15.19
C GLU A 287 -5.76 8.56 15.55
N PRO A 288 -6.81 9.29 15.98
CA PRO A 288 -6.66 10.69 16.37
C PRO A 288 -5.92 10.91 17.70
N HIS A 289 -5.82 9.90 18.55
CA HIS A 289 -5.36 10.06 19.94
C HIS A 289 -4.07 9.31 20.26
N LEU A 290 -3.74 8.30 19.49
CA LEU A 290 -2.55 7.48 19.74
C LEU A 290 -1.36 7.91 18.84
N PRO A 291 -0.13 7.79 19.35
CA PRO A 291 1.05 8.09 18.56
C PRO A 291 1.22 7.09 17.40
N ALA A 292 1.70 7.58 16.26
CA ALA A 292 1.87 6.79 15.03
C ALA A 292 2.77 5.55 15.20
N GLU A 293 3.65 5.57 16.20
CA GLU A 293 4.55 4.48 16.58
C GLU A 293 3.83 3.18 16.97
N LEU A 294 2.55 3.26 17.37
CA LEU A 294 1.75 2.10 17.78
C LEU A 294 1.06 1.38 16.62
N PHE A 295 1.09 1.97 15.43
CA PHE A 295 0.38 1.44 14.27
C PHE A 295 1.31 0.64 13.36
N TYR A 296 0.73 -0.33 12.65
CA TYR A 296 1.45 -1.11 11.66
C TYR A 296 1.66 -0.31 10.37
N ASN A 297 0.61 0.31 9.86
CA ASN A 297 0.64 1.12 8.65
C ASN A 297 0.85 2.59 9.01
N LEU A 298 1.77 3.23 8.28
CA LEU A 298 2.02 4.66 8.37
C LEU A 298 1.46 5.39 7.16
N LEU A 299 0.98 6.61 7.43
CA LEU A 299 0.53 7.59 6.46
C LEU A 299 1.50 8.77 6.50
N VAL A 300 1.84 9.29 5.34
CA VAL A 300 2.75 10.44 5.24
C VAL A 300 2.28 11.42 4.18
N SER A 301 2.27 12.71 4.50
CA SER A 301 2.03 13.76 3.51
C SER A 301 2.80 15.03 3.82
N GLY A 302 2.96 15.85 2.79
CA GLY A 302 3.59 17.15 2.87
C GLY A 302 3.22 18.02 1.68
N ARG A 303 3.35 19.32 1.81
CA ARG A 303 3.04 20.30 0.77
C ARG A 303 4.31 20.99 0.27
N LYS A 304 4.47 21.10 -1.05
CA LYS A 304 5.51 21.96 -1.63
C LYS A 304 5.16 23.42 -1.30
N PRO A 305 6.10 24.24 -0.81
CA PRO A 305 5.84 25.65 -0.55
C PRO A 305 5.25 26.38 -1.76
N LEU A 306 4.41 27.37 -1.50
CA LEU A 306 4.03 28.36 -2.50
C LEU A 306 5.25 29.26 -2.67
N ALA A 307 5.96 29.21 -3.74
CA ALA A 307 7.21 29.95 -3.99
C ALA A 307 7.30 31.32 -3.33
#